data_b938c8f793d3fbf0be8ec6faee44f250
#
_entry.id   b938c8f793d3fbf0be8ec6faee44f250
#
_cell.length_a   1.000
_cell.length_b   1.000
_cell.length_c   1.000
_cell.angle_alpha   90.00
_cell.angle_beta   90.00
_cell.angle_gamma   90.00
#
_symmetry.space_group_name_H-M   'P 1'
#
loop_
_entity.id
_entity.type
_entity.pdbx_description
1 polymer ?
#
loop_
_entity_poly.entity_id
_entity_poly.type
_entity_poly.pdbx_seq_one_letter_code
_entity_poly.pdbx_strand_id
1 'polypeptide(L)'
;FLSGGLDSSIITKFTADYFQKKGIQPLDTYSVDYVDNDKNFVKSDFQPNSDNYYINIMNKSTYTNHHNIILDTPALAESLENAMVARDVPGMADVDSSLYLFCKEVKKEKTVALMGECADEFFGGYPWFFREDTLKANTFPWSIAVTERQQLLNPELAKKINLKQYIDYRYNQSLSKVEILDNDSFDTSQKRKISYLTINWFMQTLIERADRMSMANGFEVRVPFCDYRLAEYMYNVPWEMKAYKGREKGLLRHVVKDLLPEEIVTRKKSPYPKTHNPTYLKKVKQMLIQIMKNPISPINTLLNRDYILDIINTDGASFTRPWFGQLMTGPQLMAYLCQVNMWLEKYQPNIEI
;
A
#
# COMPACT_ATOMS: atom_id res chain seq x y z
N PHE A 1 14.73 2.77 -5.12
CA PHE A 1 13.96 3.71 -4.31
C PHE A 1 14.38 3.60 -2.83
N LEU A 2 14.49 4.73 -2.13
CA LEU A 2 14.94 4.81 -0.75
C LEU A 2 13.94 5.60 0.09
N SER A 3 13.25 4.92 1.02
CA SER A 3 12.33 5.54 1.99
C SER A 3 12.92 5.64 3.41
N GLY A 4 14.16 5.19 3.59
CA GLY A 4 14.76 5.04 4.93
C GLY A 4 14.09 3.94 5.79
N GLY A 5 13.17 3.16 5.22
CA GLY A 5 12.65 1.93 5.82
C GLY A 5 13.66 0.79 5.70
N LEU A 6 13.52 -0.25 6.55
CA LEU A 6 14.45 -1.37 6.60
C LEU A 6 14.71 -1.99 5.21
N ASP A 7 13.65 -2.30 4.49
CA ASP A 7 13.70 -3.05 3.23
C ASP A 7 14.42 -2.28 2.12
N SER A 8 14.02 -1.04 1.90
CA SER A 8 14.66 -0.15 0.92
C SER A 8 16.13 0.13 1.28
N SER A 9 16.43 0.25 2.58
CA SER A 9 17.79 0.49 3.06
C SER A 9 18.70 -0.71 2.84
N ILE A 10 18.19 -1.93 3.00
CA ILE A 10 18.93 -3.17 2.70
C ILE A 10 19.33 -3.21 1.22
N ILE A 11 18.36 -3.02 0.32
CA ILE A 11 18.62 -3.02 -1.13
C ILE A 11 19.61 -1.93 -1.50
N THR A 12 19.42 -0.72 -0.95
CA THR A 12 20.32 0.41 -1.19
C THR A 12 21.74 0.10 -0.73
N LYS A 13 21.90 -0.44 0.48
CA LYS A 13 23.22 -0.79 1.03
C LYS A 13 23.95 -1.80 0.17
N PHE A 14 23.33 -2.92 -0.15
CA PHE A 14 23.96 -3.95 -0.99
C PHE A 14 24.31 -3.45 -2.38
N THR A 15 23.42 -2.66 -3.00
CA THR A 15 23.67 -2.12 -4.35
C THR A 15 24.77 -1.06 -4.33
N ALA A 16 24.77 -0.16 -3.33
CA ALA A 16 25.79 0.87 -3.17
C ALA A 16 27.17 0.27 -2.89
N ASP A 17 27.27 -0.73 -2.03
CA ASP A 17 28.53 -1.45 -1.74
C ASP A 17 29.07 -2.14 -3.01
N TYR A 18 28.19 -2.74 -3.82
CA TYR A 18 28.60 -3.31 -5.10
C TYR A 18 29.14 -2.26 -6.05
N PHE A 19 28.47 -1.11 -6.17
CA PHE A 19 28.91 0.01 -7.02
C PHE A 19 30.28 0.55 -6.57
N GLN A 20 30.43 0.78 -5.29
CA GLN A 20 31.69 1.25 -4.69
C GLN A 20 32.84 0.25 -4.95
N LYS A 21 32.59 -1.04 -4.71
CA LYS A 21 33.58 -2.11 -4.94
C LYS A 21 34.00 -2.23 -6.39
N LYS A 22 33.11 -1.92 -7.33
CA LYS A 22 33.37 -1.97 -8.78
C LYS A 22 33.90 -0.65 -9.34
N GLY A 23 34.08 0.39 -8.53
CA GLY A 23 34.49 1.71 -8.99
C GLY A 23 33.46 2.40 -9.89
N ILE A 24 32.19 2.04 -9.78
CA ILE A 24 31.07 2.68 -10.47
C ILE A 24 30.73 3.98 -9.74
N GLN A 25 30.15 4.96 -10.44
CA GLN A 25 29.64 6.19 -9.82
C GLN A 25 28.69 5.90 -8.65
N PRO A 26 28.53 6.81 -7.67
CA PRO A 26 27.60 6.63 -6.57
C PRO A 26 26.21 6.21 -7.06
N LEU A 27 25.57 5.30 -6.34
CA LEU A 27 24.23 4.84 -6.67
C LEU A 27 23.23 5.98 -6.54
N ASP A 28 22.53 6.32 -7.62
CA ASP A 28 21.39 7.23 -7.52
C ASP A 28 20.23 6.59 -6.78
N THR A 29 19.73 7.28 -5.77
CA THR A 29 18.57 6.87 -4.99
C THR A 29 17.49 7.94 -5.03
N TYR A 30 16.23 7.53 -5.01
CA TYR A 30 15.10 8.43 -5.16
C TYR A 30 14.09 8.20 -4.03
N SER A 31 13.56 9.29 -3.46
CA SER A 31 12.43 9.27 -2.53
C SER A 31 11.34 10.21 -3.01
N VAL A 32 10.12 9.98 -2.54
CA VAL A 32 8.96 10.84 -2.79
C VAL A 32 8.55 11.54 -1.49
N ASP A 33 8.24 12.83 -1.62
CA ASP A 33 7.60 13.62 -0.59
C ASP A 33 6.57 14.57 -1.23
N TYR A 34 5.86 15.36 -0.45
CA TYR A 34 4.78 16.23 -0.94
C TYR A 34 4.99 17.65 -0.47
N VAL A 35 4.53 18.62 -1.27
CA VAL A 35 4.59 20.04 -0.94
C VAL A 35 3.98 20.30 0.43
N ASP A 36 4.70 21.04 1.27
CA ASP A 36 4.33 21.39 2.66
C ASP A 36 4.03 20.20 3.59
N ASN A 37 4.53 19.00 3.24
CA ASN A 37 4.26 17.82 4.05
C ASN A 37 4.89 17.90 5.44
N ASP A 38 6.06 18.51 5.57
CA ASP A 38 6.74 18.79 6.84
C ASP A 38 5.90 19.67 7.79
N LYS A 39 5.19 20.67 7.25
CA LYS A 39 4.32 21.58 8.02
C LYS A 39 3.01 20.92 8.44
N ASN A 40 2.51 19.97 7.65
CA ASN A 40 1.22 19.32 7.86
C ASN A 40 1.34 17.92 8.45
N PHE A 41 2.56 17.41 8.66
CA PHE A 41 2.79 16.06 9.16
C PHE A 41 2.18 15.84 10.53
N VAL A 42 1.28 14.87 10.61
CA VAL A 42 0.67 14.43 11.87
C VAL A 42 1.20 13.06 12.21
N LYS A 43 1.90 12.97 13.34
CA LYS A 43 2.41 11.69 13.86
C LYS A 43 1.25 10.74 14.15
N SER A 44 1.44 9.48 13.82
CA SER A 44 0.51 8.40 14.14
C SER A 44 1.27 7.18 14.64
N ASP A 45 0.54 6.21 15.20
CA ASP A 45 1.14 4.94 15.65
C ASP A 45 1.80 4.19 14.49
N PHE A 46 1.33 4.38 13.27
CA PHE A 46 1.85 3.76 12.04
C PHE A 46 2.98 4.56 11.39
N GLN A 47 3.04 5.87 11.62
CA GLN A 47 4.06 6.76 11.09
C GLN A 47 4.50 7.76 12.16
N PRO A 48 5.37 7.33 13.10
CA PRO A 48 5.79 8.17 14.23
C PRO A 48 6.77 9.28 13.84
N ASN A 49 7.49 9.13 12.71
CA ASN A 49 8.47 10.07 12.21
C ASN A 49 8.39 10.19 10.68
N SER A 50 8.84 11.35 10.18
CA SER A 50 9.03 11.61 8.75
C SER A 50 10.13 10.70 8.17
N ASP A 51 9.98 10.30 6.91
CA ASP A 51 10.95 9.47 6.19
C ASP A 51 12.28 10.20 5.98
N ASN A 52 12.26 11.53 5.80
CA ASN A 52 13.43 12.35 5.51
C ASN A 52 14.56 12.20 6.54
N TYR A 53 14.23 12.04 7.83
CA TYR A 53 15.22 11.81 8.87
C TYR A 53 16.04 10.54 8.59
N TYR A 54 15.38 9.44 8.29
CA TYR A 54 16.00 8.14 8.05
C TYR A 54 16.70 8.07 6.69
N ILE A 55 16.16 8.73 5.67
CA ILE A 55 16.82 8.88 4.37
C ILE A 55 18.17 9.58 4.53
N ASN A 56 18.23 10.65 5.33
CA ASN A 56 19.48 11.36 5.60
C ASN A 56 20.52 10.51 6.34
N ILE A 57 20.09 9.61 7.24
CA ILE A 57 20.99 8.66 7.90
C ILE A 57 21.59 7.71 6.88
N MET A 58 20.75 7.14 6.00
CA MET A 58 21.22 6.25 4.94
C MET A 58 22.18 6.93 3.96
N ASN A 59 21.88 8.15 3.54
CA ASN A 59 22.74 8.91 2.62
C ASN A 59 24.11 9.20 3.19
N LYS A 60 24.22 9.41 4.51
CA LYS A 60 25.51 9.62 5.20
C LYS A 60 26.31 8.34 5.38
N SER A 61 25.65 7.18 5.39
CA SER A 61 26.25 5.88 5.69
C SER A 61 26.49 5.01 4.46
N THR A 62 26.05 5.45 3.27
CA THR A 62 26.14 4.67 2.04
C THR A 62 26.70 5.50 0.89
N TYR A 63 27.29 4.83 -0.09
CA TYR A 63 27.83 5.45 -1.31
C TYR A 63 26.70 5.74 -2.32
N THR A 64 25.95 6.83 -2.03
CA THR A 64 24.74 7.18 -2.80
C THR A 64 24.71 8.66 -3.16
N ASN A 65 24.03 8.97 -4.27
CA ASN A 65 23.59 10.30 -4.66
C ASN A 65 22.07 10.32 -4.59
N HIS A 66 21.50 11.10 -3.66
CA HIS A 66 20.08 11.05 -3.34
C HIS A 66 19.30 12.19 -3.98
N HIS A 67 18.16 11.85 -4.58
CA HIS A 67 17.20 12.77 -5.21
C HIS A 67 15.85 12.68 -4.50
N ASN A 68 15.39 13.81 -3.96
CA ASN A 68 14.06 13.90 -3.36
C ASN A 68 13.06 14.50 -4.37
N ILE A 69 12.07 13.73 -4.79
CA ILE A 69 11.01 14.15 -5.70
C ILE A 69 9.84 14.70 -4.86
N ILE A 70 9.58 15.98 -5.00
CA ILE A 70 8.47 16.66 -4.29
C ILE A 70 7.26 16.72 -5.22
N LEU A 71 6.18 16.03 -4.84
CA LEU A 71 4.95 16.03 -5.62
C LEU A 71 3.98 17.10 -5.12
N ASP A 72 3.35 17.76 -6.09
CA ASP A 72 2.29 18.72 -5.81
C ASP A 72 0.97 18.02 -5.49
N THR A 73 0.27 18.49 -4.46
CA THR A 73 -0.95 17.86 -3.98
C THR A 73 -2.12 17.91 -4.96
N PRO A 74 -2.41 19.03 -5.65
CA PRO A 74 -3.37 19.05 -6.75
C PRO A 74 -3.08 18.02 -7.84
N ALA A 75 -1.81 17.86 -8.24
CA ALA A 75 -1.41 16.89 -9.25
C ALA A 75 -1.75 15.44 -8.87
N LEU A 76 -1.75 15.10 -7.57
CA LEU A 76 -2.18 13.78 -7.10
C LEU A 76 -3.63 13.48 -7.45
N ALA A 77 -4.53 14.45 -7.20
CA ALA A 77 -5.94 14.28 -7.50
C ALA A 77 -6.21 14.30 -9.02
N GLU A 78 -5.49 15.12 -9.78
CA GLU A 78 -5.59 15.19 -11.24
C GLU A 78 -5.07 13.93 -11.93
N SER A 79 -4.14 13.21 -11.30
CA SER A 79 -3.58 11.94 -11.82
C SER A 79 -4.39 10.70 -11.44
N LEU A 80 -5.53 10.83 -10.75
CA LEU A 80 -6.39 9.68 -10.40
C LEU A 80 -6.85 8.90 -11.65
N GLU A 81 -7.23 9.61 -12.72
CA GLU A 81 -7.60 8.96 -13.98
C GLU A 81 -6.41 8.25 -14.64
N ASN A 82 -5.25 8.89 -14.69
CA ASN A 82 -4.05 8.29 -15.28
C ASN A 82 -3.66 7.00 -14.54
N ALA A 83 -3.70 6.99 -13.22
CA ALA A 83 -3.42 5.81 -12.40
C ALA A 83 -4.46 4.70 -12.60
N MET A 84 -5.75 5.06 -12.70
CA MET A 84 -6.83 4.13 -13.00
C MET A 84 -6.68 3.51 -14.39
N VAL A 85 -6.35 4.30 -15.41
CA VAL A 85 -6.10 3.81 -16.78
C VAL A 85 -4.88 2.90 -16.82
N ALA A 86 -3.79 3.27 -16.14
CA ALA A 86 -2.59 2.43 -16.06
C ALA A 86 -2.88 1.04 -15.46
N ARG A 87 -3.85 0.97 -14.54
CA ARG A 87 -4.25 -0.25 -13.84
C ARG A 87 -5.38 -1.00 -14.53
N ASP A 88 -6.10 -0.38 -15.46
CA ASP A 88 -7.33 -0.82 -16.10
C ASP A 88 -8.56 -0.91 -15.17
N VAL A 89 -8.39 -0.63 -13.88
CA VAL A 89 -9.43 -0.66 -12.84
C VAL A 89 -9.17 0.41 -11.78
N PRO A 90 -10.18 0.84 -11.01
CA PRO A 90 -9.97 1.66 -9.83
C PRO A 90 -9.00 0.99 -8.84
N GLY A 91 -8.09 1.75 -8.26
CA GLY A 91 -7.00 1.24 -7.45
C GLY A 91 -6.91 1.86 -6.05
N MET A 92 -5.67 2.12 -5.60
CA MET A 92 -5.39 2.66 -4.28
C MET A 92 -5.34 4.20 -4.26
N ALA A 93 -6.21 4.85 -5.03
CA ALA A 93 -6.40 6.31 -5.05
C ALA A 93 -5.07 7.10 -5.16
N ASP A 94 -4.81 8.01 -4.21
CA ASP A 94 -3.59 8.84 -4.19
C ASP A 94 -2.30 8.04 -4.04
N VAL A 95 -2.34 6.85 -3.47
CA VAL A 95 -1.16 5.97 -3.35
C VAL A 95 -0.69 5.52 -4.74
N ASP A 96 -1.64 5.18 -5.62
CA ASP A 96 -1.34 4.83 -7.02
C ASP A 96 -0.93 6.08 -7.82
N SER A 97 -1.68 7.19 -7.70
CA SER A 97 -1.35 8.45 -8.37
C SER A 97 0.03 8.98 -7.99
N SER A 98 0.40 8.86 -6.70
CA SER A 98 1.72 9.24 -6.21
C SER A 98 2.82 8.40 -6.86
N LEU A 99 2.66 7.09 -6.88
CA LEU A 99 3.66 6.20 -7.49
C LEU A 99 3.77 6.43 -9.01
N TYR A 100 2.63 6.66 -9.69
CA TYR A 100 2.62 7.01 -11.11
C TYR A 100 3.42 8.27 -11.39
N LEU A 101 3.16 9.37 -10.66
CA LEU A 101 3.86 10.64 -10.83
C LEU A 101 5.34 10.51 -10.45
N PHE A 102 5.66 9.81 -9.38
CA PHE A 102 7.02 9.56 -8.95
C PHE A 102 7.82 8.80 -10.03
N CYS A 103 7.26 7.72 -10.58
CA CYS A 103 7.88 6.97 -11.67
C CYS A 103 8.04 7.84 -12.93
N LYS A 104 7.08 8.72 -13.23
CA LYS A 104 7.16 9.67 -14.34
C LYS A 104 8.34 10.62 -14.20
N GLU A 105 8.61 11.13 -13.00
CA GLU A 105 9.76 12.00 -12.74
C GLU A 105 11.08 11.22 -12.84
N VAL A 106 11.19 10.07 -12.17
CA VAL A 106 12.41 9.25 -12.19
C VAL A 106 12.75 8.76 -13.59
N LYS A 107 11.74 8.46 -14.42
CA LYS A 107 11.94 8.04 -15.82
C LYS A 107 12.69 9.04 -16.66
N LYS A 108 12.66 10.32 -16.34
CA LYS A 108 13.40 11.35 -17.08
C LYS A 108 14.92 11.09 -17.12
N GLU A 109 15.43 10.40 -16.09
CA GLU A 109 16.86 10.14 -15.92
C GLU A 109 17.22 8.65 -15.88
N LYS A 110 16.28 7.77 -15.49
CA LYS A 110 16.53 6.35 -15.26
C LYS A 110 15.55 5.47 -16.03
N THR A 111 15.96 4.23 -16.29
CA THR A 111 15.15 3.25 -17.01
C THR A 111 14.66 2.14 -16.08
N VAL A 112 15.44 1.81 -15.05
CA VAL A 112 15.18 0.72 -14.11
C VAL A 112 15.43 1.19 -12.69
N ALA A 113 14.60 0.76 -11.74
CA ALA A 113 14.84 0.90 -10.30
C ALA A 113 14.65 -0.40 -9.54
N LEU A 114 15.29 -0.46 -8.36
CA LEU A 114 15.02 -1.50 -7.35
C LEU A 114 14.09 -0.96 -6.27
N MET A 115 13.15 -1.80 -5.82
CA MET A 115 12.15 -1.48 -4.79
C MET A 115 12.11 -2.55 -3.70
N GLY A 116 11.78 -2.15 -2.47
CA GLY A 116 11.78 -3.01 -1.28
C GLY A 116 10.49 -3.76 -1.02
N GLU A 117 9.57 -3.85 -1.99
CA GLU A 117 8.31 -4.63 -1.82
C GLU A 117 8.59 -6.12 -1.60
N CYS A 118 7.63 -6.83 -1.04
CA CYS A 118 7.62 -8.25 -0.67
C CYS A 118 8.35 -8.60 0.63
N ALA A 119 9.17 -7.74 1.20
CA ALA A 119 9.82 -8.02 2.47
C ALA A 119 8.82 -8.11 3.65
N ASP A 120 7.80 -7.25 3.67
CA ASP A 120 6.77 -7.28 4.72
C ASP A 120 5.96 -8.59 4.69
N GLU A 121 5.67 -9.10 3.51
CA GLU A 121 4.90 -10.32 3.27
C GLU A 121 5.64 -11.57 3.76
N PHE A 122 6.91 -11.68 3.44
CA PHE A 122 7.69 -12.86 3.76
C PHE A 122 8.23 -12.86 5.19
N PHE A 123 8.61 -11.70 5.71
CA PHE A 123 9.18 -11.56 7.05
C PHE A 123 8.20 -11.13 8.14
N GLY A 124 6.90 -11.02 7.83
CA GLY A 124 5.86 -10.67 8.81
C GLY A 124 5.95 -9.21 9.26
N GLY A 125 5.99 -8.27 8.32
CA GLY A 125 6.13 -6.84 8.60
C GLY A 125 4.81 -6.11 8.91
N TYR A 126 3.67 -6.72 8.66
CA TYR A 126 2.38 -6.06 8.81
C TYR A 126 1.79 -6.17 10.22
N PRO A 127 1.02 -5.16 10.69
CA PRO A 127 0.38 -5.17 12.01
C PRO A 127 -0.59 -6.33 12.23
N TRP A 128 -1.24 -6.82 11.17
CA TRP A 128 -2.21 -7.92 11.29
C TRP A 128 -1.59 -9.27 11.69
N PHE A 129 -0.27 -9.41 11.64
CA PHE A 129 0.41 -10.56 12.23
C PHE A 129 0.52 -10.52 13.75
N PHE A 130 0.28 -9.34 14.36
CA PHE A 130 0.50 -9.08 15.78
C PHE A 130 -0.78 -8.67 16.53
N ARG A 131 -1.80 -8.22 15.81
CA ARG A 131 -3.04 -7.73 16.42
C ARG A 131 -4.02 -8.87 16.66
N GLU A 132 -4.53 -8.96 17.87
CA GLU A 132 -5.44 -10.01 18.29
C GLU A 132 -6.78 -10.02 17.52
N ASP A 133 -7.31 -8.83 17.22
CA ASP A 133 -8.53 -8.68 16.44
C ASP A 133 -8.41 -9.24 15.02
N THR A 134 -7.24 -9.08 14.39
CA THR A 134 -6.96 -9.60 13.05
C THR A 134 -6.62 -11.08 13.05
N LEU A 135 -5.94 -11.57 14.08
CA LEU A 135 -5.64 -13.00 14.24
C LEU A 135 -6.91 -13.82 14.49
N LYS A 136 -7.94 -13.24 15.12
CA LYS A 136 -9.24 -13.88 15.38
C LYS A 136 -10.27 -13.62 14.29
N ALA A 137 -10.01 -12.71 13.35
CA ALA A 137 -10.96 -12.38 12.29
C ALA A 137 -11.10 -13.54 11.29
N ASN A 138 -12.34 -13.88 10.94
CA ASN A 138 -12.65 -14.86 9.90
C ASN A 138 -12.82 -14.15 8.54
N THR A 139 -11.88 -13.30 8.17
CA THR A 139 -11.86 -12.54 6.93
C THR A 139 -10.44 -12.11 6.57
N PHE A 140 -10.25 -11.50 5.41
CA PHE A 140 -8.96 -10.93 5.01
C PHE A 140 -8.53 -9.81 5.97
N PRO A 141 -7.36 -9.90 6.62
CA PRO A 141 -6.95 -8.98 7.70
C PRO A 141 -6.85 -7.50 7.30
N TRP A 142 -6.62 -7.23 6.03
CA TRP A 142 -6.53 -5.86 5.46
C TRP A 142 -7.87 -5.32 4.94
N SER A 143 -8.96 -6.07 5.05
CA SER A 143 -10.27 -5.72 4.49
C SER A 143 -11.41 -6.01 5.48
N ILE A 144 -11.26 -5.55 6.72
CA ILE A 144 -12.22 -5.84 7.82
C ILE A 144 -13.52 -5.03 7.66
N ALA A 145 -13.47 -3.84 7.07
CA ALA A 145 -14.61 -2.92 6.94
C ALA A 145 -15.64 -3.36 5.86
N VAL A 146 -16.03 -4.64 5.85
CA VAL A 146 -16.94 -5.20 4.83
C VAL A 146 -18.34 -4.63 4.94
N THR A 147 -18.88 -4.53 6.17
CA THR A 147 -20.22 -4.02 6.43
C THR A 147 -20.32 -2.54 6.05
N GLU A 148 -19.35 -1.75 6.44
CA GLU A 148 -19.27 -0.33 6.12
C GLU A 148 -19.13 -0.11 4.60
N ARG A 149 -18.38 -0.96 3.90
CA ARG A 149 -18.27 -0.92 2.44
C ARG A 149 -19.58 -1.30 1.75
N GLN A 150 -20.34 -2.24 2.28
CA GLN A 150 -21.64 -2.61 1.75
C GLN A 150 -22.65 -1.46 1.86
N GLN A 151 -22.55 -0.63 2.89
CA GLN A 151 -23.40 0.57 3.07
C GLN A 151 -23.15 1.65 1.99
N LEU A 152 -22.02 1.62 1.29
CA LEU A 152 -21.76 2.53 0.16
C LEU A 152 -22.70 2.26 -1.02
N LEU A 153 -23.16 1.02 -1.17
CA LEU A 153 -24.02 0.62 -2.27
C LEU A 153 -25.49 0.98 -1.99
N ASN A 154 -26.24 1.23 -3.04
CA ASN A 154 -27.67 1.36 -2.89
C ASN A 154 -28.27 0.07 -2.30
N PRO A 155 -29.36 0.13 -1.50
CA PRO A 155 -29.84 -1.00 -0.72
C PRO A 155 -30.23 -2.24 -1.59
N GLU A 156 -30.76 -2.03 -2.77
CA GLU A 156 -31.16 -3.13 -3.68
C GLU A 156 -29.91 -3.83 -4.23
N LEU A 157 -28.93 -3.08 -4.68
CA LEU A 157 -27.67 -3.60 -5.15
C LEU A 157 -26.92 -4.33 -4.03
N ALA A 158 -26.86 -3.72 -2.84
CA ALA A 158 -26.23 -4.31 -1.67
C ALA A 158 -26.82 -5.69 -1.31
N LYS A 159 -28.17 -5.83 -1.42
CA LYS A 159 -28.87 -7.08 -1.18
C LYS A 159 -28.56 -8.14 -2.26
N LYS A 160 -28.48 -7.73 -3.53
CA LYS A 160 -28.21 -8.65 -4.66
C LYS A 160 -26.77 -9.14 -4.66
N ILE A 161 -25.79 -8.23 -4.49
CA ILE A 161 -24.35 -8.57 -4.51
C ILE A 161 -23.95 -9.37 -3.27
N ASN A 162 -24.53 -9.08 -2.10
CA ASN A 162 -24.14 -9.68 -0.82
C ASN A 162 -22.61 -9.75 -0.64
N LEU A 163 -21.98 -8.59 -0.55
CA LEU A 163 -20.53 -8.43 -0.52
C LEU A 163 -19.87 -9.30 0.56
N LYS A 164 -20.52 -9.43 1.72
CA LYS A 164 -20.01 -10.27 2.81
C LYS A 164 -19.93 -11.74 2.38
N GLN A 165 -20.98 -12.28 1.78
CA GLN A 165 -21.01 -13.68 1.32
C GLN A 165 -19.93 -13.95 0.26
N TYR A 166 -19.72 -13.01 -0.66
CA TYR A 166 -18.66 -13.12 -1.65
C TYR A 166 -17.26 -13.15 -1.01
N ILE A 167 -17.01 -12.26 -0.04
CA ILE A 167 -15.73 -12.20 0.66
C ILE A 167 -15.52 -13.46 1.50
N ASP A 168 -16.52 -13.93 2.23
CA ASP A 168 -16.47 -15.16 3.01
C ASP A 168 -16.16 -16.37 2.10
N TYR A 169 -16.81 -16.45 0.93
CA TYR A 169 -16.53 -17.49 -0.06
C TYR A 169 -15.08 -17.46 -0.52
N ARG A 170 -14.56 -16.29 -0.92
CA ARG A 170 -13.18 -16.15 -1.39
C ARG A 170 -12.16 -16.45 -0.29
N TYR A 171 -12.45 -16.01 0.93
CA TYR A 171 -11.63 -16.29 2.10
C TYR A 171 -11.53 -17.80 2.37
N ASN A 172 -12.67 -18.48 2.48
CA ASN A 172 -12.73 -19.92 2.75
C ASN A 172 -12.11 -20.74 1.59
N GLN A 173 -12.36 -20.36 0.33
CA GLN A 173 -11.72 -20.97 -0.84
C GLN A 173 -10.18 -20.83 -0.77
N SER A 174 -9.68 -19.71 -0.28
CA SER A 174 -8.24 -19.51 -0.12
C SER A 174 -7.69 -20.36 1.02
N LEU A 175 -8.40 -20.43 2.16
CA LEU A 175 -7.97 -21.22 3.30
C LEU A 175 -7.96 -22.73 3.04
N SER A 176 -8.83 -23.23 2.16
CA SER A 176 -8.85 -24.66 1.80
C SER A 176 -7.57 -25.13 1.09
N LYS A 177 -6.73 -24.18 0.64
CA LYS A 177 -5.43 -24.44 0.00
C LYS A 177 -4.25 -24.36 0.96
N VAL A 178 -4.51 -23.95 2.23
CA VAL A 178 -3.45 -23.81 3.23
C VAL A 178 -3.20 -25.16 3.88
N GLU A 179 -2.02 -25.68 3.72
CA GLU A 179 -1.57 -26.87 4.43
C GLU A 179 -1.24 -26.51 5.89
N ILE A 180 -1.93 -27.13 6.82
CA ILE A 180 -1.70 -27.01 8.26
C ILE A 180 -0.98 -28.29 8.71
N LEU A 181 0.12 -28.13 9.44
CA LEU A 181 0.90 -29.26 9.93
C LEU A 181 0.28 -29.79 11.23
N ASP A 182 0.39 -31.12 11.44
CA ASP A 182 -0.21 -31.78 12.62
C ASP A 182 0.29 -31.21 13.96
N ASN A 183 1.51 -30.67 13.99
CA ASN A 183 2.11 -30.09 15.18
C ASN A 183 1.94 -28.56 15.29
N ASP A 184 1.23 -27.93 14.35
CA ASP A 184 0.99 -26.50 14.45
C ASP A 184 0.05 -26.18 15.62
N SER A 185 0.48 -25.29 16.52
CA SER A 185 -0.42 -24.70 17.51
C SER A 185 -1.51 -23.86 16.81
N PHE A 186 -2.57 -23.52 17.53
CA PHE A 186 -3.60 -22.63 17.00
C PHE A 186 -2.99 -21.31 16.46
N ASP A 187 -2.11 -20.67 17.23
CA ASP A 187 -1.45 -19.42 16.84
C ASP A 187 -0.59 -19.58 15.59
N THR A 188 0.22 -20.65 15.52
CA THR A 188 1.03 -20.97 14.34
C THR A 188 0.17 -21.22 13.11
N SER A 189 -0.93 -21.98 13.26
CA SER A 189 -1.88 -22.21 12.18
C SER A 189 -2.52 -20.92 11.67
N GLN A 190 -2.91 -19.99 12.55
CA GLN A 190 -3.47 -18.70 12.15
C GLN A 190 -2.43 -17.84 11.40
N LYS A 191 -1.20 -17.77 11.87
CA LYS A 191 -0.13 -17.03 11.20
C LYS A 191 0.22 -17.62 9.85
N ARG A 192 0.18 -18.95 9.71
CA ARG A 192 0.35 -19.64 8.42
C ARG A 192 -0.76 -19.27 7.44
N LYS A 193 -2.03 -19.27 7.88
CA LYS A 193 -3.17 -18.82 7.09
C LYS A 193 -3.02 -17.36 6.64
N ILE A 194 -2.69 -16.47 7.57
CA ILE A 194 -2.48 -15.05 7.28
C ILE A 194 -1.31 -14.86 6.31
N SER A 195 -0.20 -15.57 6.47
CA SER A 195 0.94 -15.53 5.54
C SER A 195 0.52 -15.93 4.13
N TYR A 196 -0.21 -17.06 4.01
CA TYR A 196 -0.73 -17.52 2.73
C TYR A 196 -1.64 -16.47 2.06
N LEU A 197 -2.60 -15.92 2.81
CA LEU A 197 -3.50 -14.89 2.31
C LEU A 197 -2.71 -13.63 1.90
N THR A 198 -1.75 -13.21 2.73
CA THR A 198 -0.94 -12.01 2.45
C THR A 198 -0.14 -12.17 1.16
N ILE A 199 0.47 -13.32 0.93
CA ILE A 199 1.25 -13.59 -0.29
C ILE A 199 0.33 -13.69 -1.52
N ASN A 200 -0.78 -14.42 -1.43
CA ASN A 200 -1.61 -14.72 -2.58
C ASN A 200 -2.62 -13.62 -2.96
N TRP A 201 -2.83 -12.62 -2.09
CA TRP A 201 -3.80 -11.55 -2.33
C TRP A 201 -3.20 -10.16 -2.17
N PHE A 202 -2.70 -9.84 -0.97
CA PHE A 202 -2.26 -8.48 -0.67
C PHE A 202 -0.97 -8.13 -1.42
N MET A 203 0.02 -9.03 -1.39
CA MET A 203 1.28 -8.86 -2.11
C MET A 203 1.04 -8.66 -3.61
N GLN A 204 0.16 -9.47 -4.22
CA GLN A 204 -0.16 -9.34 -5.63
C GLN A 204 -0.69 -7.94 -5.98
N THR A 205 -1.56 -7.39 -5.13
CA THR A 205 -2.07 -6.02 -5.30
C THR A 205 -0.96 -4.98 -5.28
N LEU A 206 0.06 -5.15 -4.42
CA LEU A 206 1.17 -4.20 -4.32
C LEU A 206 2.17 -4.35 -5.48
N ILE A 207 2.47 -5.58 -5.89
CA ILE A 207 3.33 -5.83 -7.05
C ILE A 207 2.69 -5.30 -8.33
N GLU A 208 1.40 -5.60 -8.54
CA GLU A 208 0.66 -5.09 -9.69
C GLU A 208 0.64 -3.56 -9.71
N ARG A 209 0.44 -2.92 -8.55
CA ARG A 209 0.55 -1.47 -8.42
C ARG A 209 1.92 -0.97 -8.86
N ALA A 210 3.00 -1.57 -8.34
CA ALA A 210 4.37 -1.17 -8.67
C ALA A 210 4.62 -1.31 -10.18
N ASP A 211 4.25 -2.44 -10.77
CA ASP A 211 4.41 -2.72 -12.20
C ASP A 211 3.58 -1.76 -13.07
N ARG A 212 2.27 -1.65 -12.81
CA ARG A 212 1.37 -0.84 -13.63
C ARG A 212 1.70 0.65 -13.60
N MET A 213 1.99 1.20 -12.40
CA MET A 213 2.32 2.62 -12.27
C MET A 213 3.68 2.96 -12.91
N SER A 214 4.64 2.07 -12.85
CA SER A 214 5.95 2.27 -13.45
C SER A 214 5.91 2.05 -14.96
N MET A 215 5.34 0.93 -15.43
CA MET A 215 5.31 0.58 -16.85
C MET A 215 4.47 1.52 -17.70
N ALA A 216 3.41 2.12 -17.13
CA ALA A 216 2.66 3.18 -17.82
C ALA A 216 3.51 4.41 -18.16
N ASN A 217 4.65 4.58 -17.48
CA ASN A 217 5.66 5.60 -17.76
C ASN A 217 6.89 5.05 -18.55
N GLY A 218 6.84 3.80 -19.00
CA GLY A 218 7.99 3.15 -19.66
C GLY A 218 9.20 2.97 -18.74
N PHE A 219 8.96 2.81 -17.43
CA PHE A 219 9.95 2.68 -16.38
C PHE A 219 9.80 1.31 -15.69
N GLU A 220 10.89 0.55 -15.58
CA GLU A 220 10.85 -0.79 -15.00
C GLU A 220 11.22 -0.76 -13.52
N VAL A 221 10.39 -1.36 -12.66
CA VAL A 221 10.69 -1.56 -11.26
C VAL A 221 10.91 -3.05 -10.99
N ARG A 222 12.04 -3.37 -10.35
CA ARG A 222 12.39 -4.73 -9.93
C ARG A 222 12.33 -4.84 -8.42
N VAL A 223 11.85 -6.00 -7.93
CA VAL A 223 11.58 -6.28 -6.52
C VAL A 223 12.41 -7.48 -6.05
N PRO A 224 13.67 -7.28 -5.61
CA PRO A 224 14.57 -8.39 -5.26
C PRO A 224 14.06 -9.29 -4.14
N PHE A 225 13.26 -8.77 -3.19
CA PHE A 225 12.64 -9.60 -2.15
C PHE A 225 11.58 -10.56 -2.69
N CYS A 226 11.04 -10.33 -3.90
CA CYS A 226 10.05 -11.21 -4.52
C CYS A 226 10.68 -12.45 -5.21
N ASP A 227 11.87 -12.84 -4.82
CA ASP A 227 12.49 -14.08 -5.30
C ASP A 227 11.73 -15.29 -4.73
N TYR A 228 11.24 -16.18 -5.62
CA TYR A 228 10.45 -17.35 -5.21
C TYR A 228 11.23 -18.27 -4.25
N ARG A 229 12.56 -18.37 -4.37
CA ARG A 229 13.41 -19.15 -3.47
C ARG A 229 13.38 -18.58 -2.05
N LEU A 230 13.35 -17.26 -1.94
CA LEU A 230 13.18 -16.58 -0.65
C LEU A 230 11.78 -16.81 -0.08
N ALA A 231 10.75 -16.77 -0.94
CA ALA A 231 9.37 -17.05 -0.54
C ALA A 231 9.23 -18.48 0.03
N GLU A 232 9.74 -19.49 -0.70
CA GLU A 232 9.72 -20.91 -0.27
C GLU A 232 10.48 -21.11 1.05
N TYR A 233 11.66 -20.52 1.17
CA TYR A 233 12.44 -20.60 2.39
C TYR A 233 11.71 -19.94 3.56
N MET A 234 11.28 -18.69 3.39
CA MET A 234 10.64 -17.94 4.45
C MET A 234 9.27 -18.49 4.85
N TYR A 235 8.53 -19.12 3.95
CA TYR A 235 7.25 -19.75 4.29
C TYR A 235 7.43 -20.87 5.34
N ASN A 236 8.55 -21.56 5.30
CA ASN A 236 8.91 -22.64 6.22
C ASN A 236 9.64 -22.19 7.50
N VAL A 237 10.08 -20.92 7.57
CA VAL A 237 10.72 -20.40 8.79
C VAL A 237 9.67 -20.26 9.90
N PRO A 238 9.90 -20.81 11.12
CA PRO A 238 9.01 -20.67 12.26
C PRO A 238 8.70 -19.21 12.60
N TRP A 239 7.48 -18.96 13.06
CA TRP A 239 7.05 -17.60 13.34
C TRP A 239 7.90 -16.90 14.41
N GLU A 240 8.30 -17.61 15.44
CA GLU A 240 9.15 -17.12 16.53
C GLU A 240 10.49 -16.57 16.01
N MET A 241 11.01 -17.17 14.93
CA MET A 241 12.21 -16.66 14.25
C MET A 241 11.89 -15.42 13.41
N LYS A 242 10.79 -15.43 12.63
CA LYS A 242 10.36 -14.25 11.84
C LYS A 242 10.13 -13.04 12.76
N ALA A 243 9.44 -13.25 13.87
CA ALA A 243 9.15 -12.24 14.89
C ALA A 243 10.21 -12.22 16.02
N TYR A 244 11.48 -12.46 15.70
CA TYR A 244 12.56 -12.49 16.69
C TYR A 244 12.51 -11.29 17.65
N LYS A 245 12.57 -11.53 18.95
CA LYS A 245 12.36 -10.55 20.03
C LYS A 245 10.98 -9.87 20.00
N GLY A 246 9.95 -10.54 19.48
CA GLY A 246 8.59 -10.02 19.43
C GLY A 246 8.38 -8.85 18.45
N ARG A 247 9.29 -8.65 17.50
CA ARG A 247 9.25 -7.50 16.57
C ARG A 247 8.88 -7.92 15.14
N GLU A 248 8.22 -7.00 14.45
CA GLU A 248 7.99 -7.11 13.02
C GLU A 248 9.33 -7.22 12.27
N LYS A 249 9.43 -8.16 11.36
CA LYS A 249 10.67 -8.48 10.59
C LYS A 249 11.88 -8.74 11.50
N GLY A 250 11.67 -9.32 12.68
CA GLY A 250 12.70 -9.52 13.70
C GLY A 250 13.92 -10.28 13.20
N LEU A 251 13.71 -11.33 12.42
CA LEU A 251 14.80 -12.10 11.78
C LEU A 251 15.61 -11.22 10.83
N LEU A 252 14.93 -10.49 9.94
CA LEU A 252 15.59 -9.62 8.96
C LEU A 252 16.42 -8.53 9.66
N ARG A 253 15.85 -7.89 10.70
CA ARG A 253 16.57 -6.91 11.54
C ARG A 253 17.81 -7.51 12.19
N HIS A 254 17.70 -8.74 12.69
CA HIS A 254 18.83 -9.43 13.33
C HIS A 254 19.95 -9.71 12.33
N VAL A 255 19.60 -10.15 11.13
CA VAL A 255 20.59 -10.47 10.07
C VAL A 255 21.36 -9.23 9.60
N VAL A 256 20.70 -8.07 9.53
CA VAL A 256 21.29 -6.83 8.97
C VAL A 256 21.78 -5.84 10.04
N LYS A 257 21.78 -6.22 11.32
CA LYS A 257 22.12 -5.31 12.43
C LYS A 257 23.53 -4.69 12.34
N ASP A 258 24.47 -5.42 11.74
CA ASP A 258 25.85 -4.98 11.58
C ASP A 258 26.12 -4.37 10.19
N LEU A 259 25.09 -4.30 9.31
CA LEU A 259 25.19 -3.78 7.95
C LEU A 259 24.57 -2.39 7.80
N LEU A 260 23.63 -2.04 8.65
CA LEU A 260 22.87 -0.80 8.59
C LEU A 260 23.02 -0.01 9.89
N PRO A 261 22.86 1.33 9.85
CA PRO A 261 22.79 2.16 11.06
C PRO A 261 21.71 1.66 12.04
N GLU A 262 22.00 1.74 13.33
CA GLU A 262 21.09 1.26 14.38
C GLU A 262 19.70 1.89 14.29
N GLU A 263 19.61 3.17 13.96
CA GLU A 263 18.34 3.90 13.79
C GLU A 263 17.47 3.29 12.69
N ILE A 264 18.08 2.79 11.62
CA ILE A 264 17.37 2.10 10.52
C ILE A 264 16.92 0.70 10.99
N VAL A 265 17.82 -0.03 11.64
CA VAL A 265 17.50 -1.38 12.15
C VAL A 265 16.40 -1.33 13.21
N THR A 266 16.34 -0.29 14.02
CA THR A 266 15.35 -0.13 15.10
C THR A 266 14.11 0.66 14.69
N ARG A 267 14.06 1.26 13.48
CA ARG A 267 12.92 2.00 12.97
C ARG A 267 11.65 1.13 12.93
N LYS A 268 10.54 1.65 13.46
CA LYS A 268 9.22 1.01 13.28
C LYS A 268 8.83 0.98 11.80
N LYS A 269 8.08 -0.06 11.39
CA LYS A 269 7.46 -0.11 10.08
C LYS A 269 6.66 1.17 9.83
N SER A 270 6.96 1.83 8.71
CA SER A 270 6.19 2.96 8.19
C SER A 270 5.54 2.56 6.85
N PRO A 271 4.29 2.92 6.60
CA PRO A 271 3.64 2.66 5.32
C PRO A 271 4.23 3.55 4.21
N TYR A 272 3.77 3.36 2.97
CA TYR A 272 4.07 4.26 1.86
C TYR A 272 3.71 5.70 2.25
N PRO A 273 4.55 6.72 1.95
CA PRO A 273 4.27 8.09 2.33
C PRO A 273 2.98 8.60 1.68
N LYS A 274 2.20 9.35 2.45
CA LYS A 274 0.98 10.01 1.97
C LYS A 274 1.08 11.51 2.22
N THR A 275 0.32 12.29 1.44
CA THR A 275 0.19 13.71 1.72
C THR A 275 -0.64 13.96 2.98
N HIS A 276 -0.16 14.85 3.84
CA HIS A 276 -0.89 15.39 4.99
C HIS A 276 -1.48 16.77 4.67
N ASN A 277 -1.26 17.29 3.46
CA ASN A 277 -1.78 18.59 3.05
C ASN A 277 -3.30 18.54 2.87
N PRO A 278 -4.07 19.38 3.59
CA PRO A 278 -5.53 19.37 3.54
C PRO A 278 -6.12 19.73 2.16
N THR A 279 -5.33 20.28 1.26
CA THR A 279 -5.77 20.60 -0.11
C THR A 279 -6.16 19.34 -0.89
N TYR A 280 -5.55 18.18 -0.60
CA TYR A 280 -5.95 16.90 -1.22
C TYR A 280 -7.40 16.55 -0.87
N LEU A 281 -7.74 16.52 0.42
CA LEU A 281 -9.10 16.26 0.87
C LEU A 281 -10.09 17.24 0.23
N LYS A 282 -9.76 18.53 0.23
CA LYS A 282 -10.61 19.56 -0.37
C LYS A 282 -10.87 19.29 -1.86
N LYS A 283 -9.85 18.91 -2.61
CA LYS A 283 -9.94 18.62 -4.06
C LYS A 283 -10.82 17.39 -4.33
N VAL A 284 -10.52 16.25 -3.69
CA VAL A 284 -11.30 15.02 -3.93
C VAL A 284 -12.73 15.13 -3.44
N LYS A 285 -12.98 15.87 -2.34
CA LYS A 285 -14.32 16.19 -1.86
C LYS A 285 -15.10 17.00 -2.92
N GLN A 286 -14.49 18.03 -3.49
CA GLN A 286 -15.12 18.82 -4.56
C GLN A 286 -15.45 17.97 -5.79
N MET A 287 -14.53 17.10 -6.21
CA MET A 287 -14.76 16.17 -7.32
C MET A 287 -15.96 15.26 -7.04
N LEU A 288 -16.01 14.65 -5.87
CA LEU A 288 -17.11 13.77 -5.49
C LEU A 288 -18.44 14.52 -5.40
N ILE A 289 -18.46 15.74 -4.87
CA ILE A 289 -19.68 16.60 -4.86
C ILE A 289 -20.17 16.86 -6.28
N GLN A 290 -19.28 17.15 -7.23
CA GLN A 290 -19.66 17.37 -8.63
C GLN A 290 -20.26 16.09 -9.25
N ILE A 291 -19.67 14.94 -9.01
CA ILE A 291 -20.19 13.65 -9.45
C ILE A 291 -21.58 13.40 -8.87
N MET A 292 -21.78 13.60 -7.57
CA MET A 292 -23.07 13.39 -6.90
C MET A 292 -24.16 14.37 -7.35
N LYS A 293 -23.78 15.56 -7.81
CA LYS A 293 -24.72 16.57 -8.35
C LYS A 293 -25.08 16.33 -9.80
N ASN A 294 -24.23 15.66 -10.56
CA ASN A 294 -24.47 15.39 -11.98
C ASN A 294 -25.38 14.15 -12.14
N PRO A 295 -26.63 14.32 -12.61
CA PRO A 295 -27.59 13.21 -12.69
C PRO A 295 -27.18 12.13 -13.69
N ILE A 296 -26.30 12.42 -14.65
CA ILE A 296 -25.81 11.46 -15.65
C ILE A 296 -24.56 10.71 -15.21
N SER A 297 -23.97 11.04 -14.05
CA SER A 297 -22.81 10.30 -13.52
C SER A 297 -23.19 8.84 -13.24
N PRO A 298 -22.56 7.87 -13.91
CA PRO A 298 -23.00 6.47 -13.87
C PRO A 298 -22.91 5.85 -12.47
N ILE A 299 -21.98 6.27 -11.64
CA ILE A 299 -21.83 5.76 -10.29
C ILE A 299 -23.03 6.04 -9.39
N ASN A 300 -23.81 7.11 -9.67
CA ASN A 300 -24.97 7.49 -8.84
C ASN A 300 -26.06 6.42 -8.78
N THR A 301 -26.14 5.56 -9.77
CA THR A 301 -27.08 4.42 -9.77
C THR A 301 -26.66 3.28 -8.84
N LEU A 302 -25.38 3.23 -8.47
CA LEU A 302 -24.79 2.18 -7.66
C LEU A 302 -24.70 2.54 -6.18
N LEU A 303 -24.68 3.85 -5.86
CA LEU A 303 -24.37 4.33 -4.51
C LEU A 303 -25.61 4.58 -3.66
N ASN A 304 -25.43 4.42 -2.35
CA ASN A 304 -26.34 4.93 -1.32
C ASN A 304 -26.07 6.43 -1.13
N ARG A 305 -26.92 7.25 -1.74
CA ARG A 305 -26.74 8.69 -1.79
C ARG A 305 -26.60 9.34 -0.40
N ASP A 306 -27.46 8.94 0.55
CA ASP A 306 -27.48 9.55 1.88
C ASP A 306 -26.21 9.21 2.66
N TYR A 307 -25.74 7.99 2.56
CA TYR A 307 -24.48 7.56 3.19
C TYR A 307 -23.26 8.26 2.57
N ILE A 308 -23.24 8.46 1.25
CA ILE A 308 -22.16 9.22 0.61
C ILE A 308 -22.18 10.69 1.00
N LEU A 309 -23.35 11.31 1.13
CA LEU A 309 -23.47 12.69 1.61
C LEU A 309 -22.98 12.84 3.05
N ASP A 310 -23.22 11.86 3.92
CA ASP A 310 -22.66 11.85 5.28
C ASP A 310 -21.13 11.79 5.26
N ILE A 311 -20.53 10.92 4.44
CA ILE A 311 -19.08 10.85 4.26
C ILE A 311 -18.51 12.21 3.77
N ILE A 312 -19.18 12.85 2.81
CA ILE A 312 -18.79 14.16 2.29
C ILE A 312 -18.86 15.23 3.38
N ASN A 313 -19.97 15.27 4.15
CA ASN A 313 -20.21 16.30 5.17
C ASN A 313 -19.28 16.18 6.37
N THR A 314 -18.85 14.97 6.68
CA THR A 314 -17.91 14.68 7.78
C THR A 314 -16.43 14.67 7.36
N ASP A 315 -16.13 15.12 6.13
CA ASP A 315 -14.78 15.05 5.57
C ASP A 315 -14.16 13.62 5.62
N GLY A 316 -15.03 12.61 5.55
CA GLY A 316 -14.68 11.20 5.63
C GLY A 316 -14.51 10.66 7.05
N ALA A 317 -14.75 11.47 8.10
CA ALA A 317 -14.56 11.05 9.49
C ALA A 317 -15.63 10.03 9.95
N SER A 318 -16.80 9.98 9.31
CA SER A 318 -17.81 8.95 9.57
C SER A 318 -17.34 7.55 9.19
N PHE A 319 -16.35 7.41 8.32
CA PHE A 319 -15.71 6.14 8.00
C PHE A 319 -14.53 5.89 8.96
N THR A 320 -14.79 5.27 10.10
CA THR A 320 -13.92 5.26 11.29
C THR A 320 -12.68 4.38 11.21
N ARG A 321 -12.57 3.53 10.19
CA ARG A 321 -11.42 2.63 10.00
C ARG A 321 -11.00 2.58 8.52
N PRO A 322 -9.75 2.21 8.21
CA PRO A 322 -9.36 1.97 6.82
C PRO A 322 -10.27 0.93 6.15
N TRP A 323 -10.77 1.25 4.97
CA TRP A 323 -11.60 0.32 4.20
C TRP A 323 -10.77 -0.72 3.44
N PHE A 324 -9.47 -0.45 3.27
CA PHE A 324 -8.50 -1.38 2.71
C PHE A 324 -7.08 -1.05 3.19
N GLY A 325 -6.29 -2.10 3.51
CA GLY A 325 -4.92 -1.93 3.98
C GLY A 325 -4.81 -1.08 5.25
N GLN A 326 -3.80 -0.21 5.26
CA GLN A 326 -3.50 0.69 6.39
C GLN A 326 -3.74 2.17 6.08
N LEU A 327 -3.76 2.54 4.79
CA LEU A 327 -3.74 3.93 4.32
C LEU A 327 -5.09 4.42 3.82
N MET A 328 -5.98 3.51 3.40
CA MET A 328 -7.20 3.87 2.70
C MET A 328 -8.29 4.32 3.68
N THR A 329 -8.25 5.58 4.06
CA THR A 329 -9.19 6.25 4.97
C THR A 329 -10.22 7.08 4.21
N GLY A 330 -10.95 7.98 4.87
CA GLY A 330 -12.03 8.77 4.28
C GLY A 330 -11.66 9.56 3.01
N PRO A 331 -10.57 10.34 2.98
CA PRO A 331 -10.15 11.05 1.77
C PRO A 331 -9.84 10.11 0.61
N GLN A 332 -9.19 8.97 0.88
CA GLN A 332 -8.90 7.95 -0.12
C GLN A 332 -10.17 7.23 -0.60
N LEU A 333 -11.18 7.09 0.26
CA LEU A 333 -12.47 6.56 -0.13
C LEU A 333 -13.17 7.48 -1.14
N MET A 334 -13.20 8.79 -0.87
CA MET A 334 -13.76 9.77 -1.81
C MET A 334 -13.03 9.73 -3.15
N ALA A 335 -11.69 9.68 -3.14
CA ALA A 335 -10.90 9.57 -4.35
C ALA A 335 -11.15 8.26 -5.10
N TYR A 336 -11.31 7.14 -4.39
CA TYR A 336 -11.66 5.85 -4.98
C TYR A 336 -13.03 5.89 -5.67
N LEU A 337 -14.04 6.50 -5.05
CA LEU A 337 -15.36 6.68 -5.66
C LEU A 337 -15.27 7.56 -6.92
N CYS A 338 -14.43 8.59 -6.92
CA CYS A 338 -14.14 9.37 -8.13
C CYS A 338 -13.52 8.49 -9.23
N GLN A 339 -12.55 7.64 -8.88
CA GLN A 339 -11.95 6.70 -9.84
C GLN A 339 -12.98 5.68 -10.39
N VAL A 340 -13.88 5.18 -9.55
CA VAL A 340 -14.96 4.29 -10.01
C VAL A 340 -15.84 5.00 -11.03
N ASN A 341 -16.22 6.26 -10.78
CA ASN A 341 -16.99 7.04 -11.74
C ASN A 341 -16.23 7.26 -13.05
N MET A 342 -14.96 7.67 -12.99
CA MET A 342 -14.09 7.85 -14.16
C MET A 342 -13.98 6.54 -14.98
N TRP A 343 -13.86 5.41 -14.29
CA TRP A 343 -13.80 4.11 -14.92
C TRP A 343 -15.10 3.75 -15.64
N LEU A 344 -16.24 3.97 -15.01
CA LEU A 344 -17.56 3.75 -15.60
C LEU A 344 -17.80 4.64 -16.82
N GLU A 345 -17.41 5.92 -16.75
CA GLU A 345 -17.53 6.86 -17.88
C GLU A 345 -16.63 6.46 -19.06
N LYS A 346 -15.41 6.04 -18.75
CA LYS A 346 -14.40 5.71 -19.77
C LYS A 346 -14.66 4.40 -20.49
N TYR A 347 -14.95 3.33 -19.74
CA TYR A 347 -15.08 1.98 -20.29
C TYR A 347 -16.52 1.55 -20.57
N GLN A 348 -17.50 2.28 -20.04
CA GLN A 348 -18.94 2.07 -20.25
C GLN A 348 -19.36 0.59 -20.17
N PRO A 349 -18.99 -0.13 -19.08
CA PRO A 349 -19.35 -1.54 -18.94
C PRO A 349 -20.88 -1.68 -18.89
N ASN A 350 -21.39 -2.76 -19.46
CA ASN A 350 -22.79 -3.13 -19.28
C ASN A 350 -22.98 -3.63 -17.84
N ILE A 351 -23.85 -2.97 -17.06
CA ILE A 351 -24.13 -3.34 -15.66
C ILE A 351 -25.47 -4.06 -15.63
N GLU A 352 -25.41 -5.38 -15.49
CA GLU A 352 -26.58 -6.22 -15.27
C GLU A 352 -26.79 -6.43 -13.76
N ILE A 353 -27.89 -5.87 -13.24
CA ILE A 353 -28.23 -5.92 -11.81
C ILE A 353 -29.45 -6.83 -11.58
#